data_3b1681f3b7d93f5ee0d8250b7006dd04
#
_entry.id   3b1681f3b7d93f5ee0d8250b7006dd04
#
_cell.length_a   1.000
_cell.length_b   1.000
_cell.length_c   1.000
_cell.angle_alpha   90.00
_cell.angle_beta   90.00
_cell.angle_gamma   90.00
#
_symmetry.space_group_name_H-M   'P 1'
#
loop_
_entity.id
_entity.type
_entity.pdbx_description
1 polymer ?
#
loop_
_entity_poly.entity_id
_entity_poly.type
_entity_poly.pdbx_seq_one_letter_code
_entity_poly.pdbx_strand_id
1 'polypeptide(L)'
;MLNLNGITVRLGGRTILDRATATLPPYSRVGLIGRNGAGKSTLMKVMIGELEADEGSMDMPKNTRIGYIAQEAPSGTATPFETVLAGDVERAALMEEAEHCADPDRLGELHERLIAIDAYTAPARAARILVGLGFDEEMQGRPLDSYSGGWKMRVALAALLFSEPDLLLLDEPSNHLDLEATLWLENFLKSYPSMMVVISHERDLLNNVVDNILHLEGGSTTLYSGGYDSFERQRAERAAQLAAAKASQDAQRAKLQDYVARNSARASTAKQAQSRAKALARMQPIAAMAEDPTLSFDFPSPDELKPPLVTLDLASVGYTADKPILQRLNLRIDPDDRIALLGRNGNGKTTLARLLAAQLTPMDGAMSASGKMRVGYFTQYQVEELDGDDTPLEHMTQQMKGATPGAVRAQLGRFGFSGAKATTKVGKLSGGERARLALALITRDAPHMLILDE
;
A
#
# COMPACT_ATOMS: atom_id res chain seq x y z
N MET A 1 21.27 13.86 -4.58
CA MET A 1 20.26 14.33 -5.55
C MET A 1 20.02 13.20 -6.53
N LEU A 2 18.78 12.82 -6.74
CA LEU A 2 18.36 11.80 -7.71
C LEU A 2 17.54 12.47 -8.80
N ASN A 3 17.94 12.30 -10.06
CA ASN A 3 17.24 12.84 -11.21
C ASN A 3 16.68 11.70 -12.07
N LEU A 4 15.40 11.78 -12.35
CA LEU A 4 14.70 10.95 -13.33
C LEU A 4 14.49 11.79 -14.58
N ASN A 5 15.03 11.37 -15.70
CA ASN A 5 15.02 12.14 -16.95
C ASN A 5 14.25 11.36 -18.03
N GLY A 6 12.95 11.62 -18.15
CA GLY A 6 12.13 11.07 -19.22
C GLY A 6 12.01 9.55 -19.21
N ILE A 7 11.95 8.92 -18.03
CA ILE A 7 11.86 7.47 -17.90
C ILE A 7 10.60 6.94 -18.55
N THR A 8 10.77 6.07 -19.55
CA THR A 8 9.68 5.36 -20.23
C THR A 8 9.88 3.85 -20.03
N VAL A 9 8.82 3.17 -19.61
CA VAL A 9 8.81 1.71 -19.41
C VAL A 9 7.56 1.11 -20.04
N ARG A 10 7.76 0.07 -20.87
CA ARG A 10 6.70 -0.67 -21.53
C ARG A 10 6.70 -2.12 -21.05
N LEU A 11 5.60 -2.60 -20.52
CA LEU A 11 5.44 -3.99 -20.07
C LEU A 11 4.23 -4.62 -20.76
N GLY A 12 4.43 -5.79 -21.39
CA GLY A 12 3.35 -6.52 -22.07
C GLY A 12 2.64 -5.71 -23.16
N GLY A 13 3.36 -4.83 -23.87
CA GLY A 13 2.81 -3.97 -24.91
C GLY A 13 2.04 -2.73 -24.40
N ARG A 14 2.06 -2.47 -23.08
CA ARG A 14 1.46 -1.28 -22.48
C ARG A 14 2.54 -0.36 -21.91
N THR A 15 2.43 0.93 -22.17
CA THR A 15 3.28 1.94 -21.53
C THR A 15 2.81 2.11 -20.09
N ILE A 16 3.68 1.82 -19.14
CA ILE A 16 3.44 1.95 -17.69
C ILE A 16 3.97 3.31 -17.21
N LEU A 17 5.19 3.66 -17.60
CA LEU A 17 5.77 4.98 -17.38
C LEU A 17 5.97 5.66 -18.74
N ASP A 18 5.55 6.91 -18.86
CA ASP A 18 5.64 7.71 -20.07
C ASP A 18 6.38 9.02 -19.76
N ARG A 19 7.66 9.05 -20.08
CA ARG A 19 8.57 10.19 -19.86
C ARG A 19 8.49 10.76 -18.44
N ALA A 20 8.44 9.86 -17.45
CA ALA A 20 8.45 10.24 -16.05
C ALA A 20 9.72 11.02 -15.71
N THR A 21 9.55 12.25 -15.22
CA THR A 21 10.64 13.17 -14.92
C THR A 21 10.46 13.76 -13.52
N ALA A 22 11.50 13.65 -12.70
CA ALA A 22 11.50 14.23 -11.36
C ALA A 22 12.92 14.52 -10.91
N THR A 23 13.09 15.59 -10.15
CA THR A 23 14.34 15.91 -9.45
C THR A 23 14.08 15.83 -7.96
N LEU A 24 14.65 14.84 -7.29
CA LEU A 24 14.52 14.63 -5.86
C LEU A 24 15.71 15.28 -5.14
N PRO A 25 15.46 16.23 -4.22
CA PRO A 25 16.53 16.90 -3.48
C PRO A 25 17.35 15.92 -2.64
N PRO A 26 18.62 16.20 -2.35
CA PRO A 26 19.41 15.37 -1.43
C PRO A 26 18.78 15.41 -0.03
N TYR A 27 18.91 14.31 0.70
CA TYR A 27 18.37 14.14 2.06
C TYR A 27 16.86 14.33 2.19
N SER A 28 16.12 14.34 1.06
CA SER A 28 14.66 14.48 1.09
C SER A 28 13.98 13.16 1.38
N ARG A 29 12.84 13.26 2.08
CA ARG A 29 11.92 12.17 2.34
C ARG A 29 10.73 12.32 1.41
N VAL A 30 10.64 11.39 0.45
CA VAL A 30 9.66 11.49 -0.65
C VAL A 30 8.62 10.40 -0.52
N GLY A 31 7.35 10.77 -0.49
CA GLY A 31 6.23 9.83 -0.61
C GLY A 31 5.90 9.62 -2.09
N LEU A 32 6.00 8.39 -2.58
CA LEU A 32 5.58 8.03 -3.94
C LEU A 32 4.13 7.56 -3.92
N ILE A 33 3.24 8.36 -4.45
CA ILE A 33 1.81 8.08 -4.47
C ILE A 33 1.28 7.98 -5.90
N GLY A 34 0.17 7.29 -6.05
CA GLY A 34 -0.52 7.08 -7.33
C GLY A 34 -1.49 5.92 -7.21
N ARG A 35 -2.38 5.78 -8.18
CA ARG A 35 -3.38 4.70 -8.21
C ARG A 35 -2.72 3.32 -8.23
N ASN A 36 -3.46 2.30 -7.78
CA ASN A 36 -3.02 0.92 -7.93
C ASN A 36 -2.86 0.60 -9.43
N GLY A 37 -1.72 0.00 -9.78
CA GLY A 37 -1.36 -0.24 -11.19
C GLY A 37 -0.83 0.98 -11.96
N ALA A 38 -0.65 2.14 -11.32
CA ALA A 38 -0.07 3.32 -11.98
C ALA A 38 1.43 3.18 -12.32
N GLY A 39 2.11 2.17 -11.78
CA GLY A 39 3.53 1.93 -12.02
C GLY A 39 4.47 2.32 -10.87
N LYS A 40 3.97 2.51 -9.64
CA LYS A 40 4.81 2.86 -8.46
C LYS A 40 5.93 1.85 -8.24
N SER A 41 5.60 0.57 -8.11
CA SER A 41 6.60 -0.51 -7.94
C SER A 41 7.48 -0.68 -9.18
N THR A 42 6.98 -0.39 -10.39
CA THR A 42 7.78 -0.36 -11.62
C THR A 42 8.85 0.74 -11.55
N LEU A 43 8.47 1.94 -11.09
CA LEU A 43 9.42 3.04 -10.91
C LEU A 43 10.47 2.71 -9.84
N MET A 44 10.07 2.07 -8.74
CA MET A 44 11.04 1.58 -7.75
C MET A 44 12.01 0.55 -8.32
N LYS A 45 11.52 -0.42 -9.13
CA LYS A 45 12.39 -1.40 -9.80
C LYS A 45 13.39 -0.75 -10.75
N VAL A 46 13.01 0.33 -11.41
CA VAL A 46 13.97 1.14 -12.20
C VAL A 46 14.99 1.80 -11.28
N MET A 47 14.57 2.35 -10.12
CA MET A 47 15.49 3.01 -9.18
C MET A 47 16.53 2.04 -8.59
N ILE A 48 16.18 0.78 -8.34
CA ILE A 48 17.12 -0.24 -7.84
C ILE A 48 17.94 -0.92 -8.95
N GLY A 49 17.61 -0.65 -10.22
CA GLY A 49 18.29 -1.25 -11.37
C GLY A 49 17.83 -2.67 -11.70
N GLU A 50 16.73 -3.17 -11.13
CA GLU A 50 16.12 -4.46 -11.48
C GLU A 50 15.37 -4.41 -12.82
N LEU A 51 15.01 -3.22 -13.26
CA LEU A 51 14.32 -3.00 -14.51
C LEU A 51 14.99 -1.86 -15.29
N GLU A 52 15.41 -2.14 -16.51
CA GLU A 52 15.93 -1.11 -17.41
C GLU A 52 14.77 -0.30 -18.02
N ALA A 53 14.97 1.01 -18.15
CA ALA A 53 14.03 1.88 -18.85
C ALA A 53 14.21 1.71 -20.37
N ASP A 54 13.10 1.67 -21.11
CA ASP A 54 13.14 1.65 -22.58
C ASP A 54 13.70 2.97 -23.15
N GLU A 55 13.41 4.09 -22.49
CA GLU A 55 13.88 5.44 -22.85
C GLU A 55 14.13 6.27 -21.58
N GLY A 56 15.03 7.23 -21.67
CA GLY A 56 15.37 8.11 -20.56
C GLY A 56 16.58 7.64 -19.75
N SER A 57 16.89 8.33 -18.68
CA SER A 57 18.02 8.01 -17.79
C SER A 57 17.69 8.34 -16.34
N MET A 58 18.37 7.67 -15.43
CA MET A 58 18.38 8.00 -14.01
C MET A 58 19.80 8.39 -13.60
N ASP A 59 19.94 9.57 -13.03
CA ASP A 59 21.23 10.10 -12.59
C ASP A 59 21.26 10.18 -11.06
N MET A 60 22.23 9.51 -10.46
CA MET A 60 22.54 9.59 -9.03
C MET A 60 24.07 9.59 -8.80
N PRO A 61 24.56 9.99 -7.63
CA PRO A 61 25.97 9.93 -7.31
C PRO A 61 26.54 8.51 -7.49
N LYS A 62 27.76 8.42 -7.98
CA LYS A 62 28.45 7.13 -8.08
C LYS A 62 28.62 6.52 -6.68
N ASN A 63 28.50 5.20 -6.58
CA ASN A 63 28.62 4.42 -5.34
C ASN A 63 27.51 4.70 -4.30
N THR A 64 26.36 5.24 -4.71
CA THR A 64 25.18 5.36 -3.84
C THR A 64 24.73 3.95 -3.41
N ARG A 65 24.70 3.68 -2.12
CA ARG A 65 24.16 2.43 -1.56
C ARG A 65 22.63 2.54 -1.56
N ILE A 66 21.99 1.69 -2.35
CA ILE A 66 20.52 1.63 -2.41
C ILE A 66 20.05 0.48 -1.52
N GLY A 67 19.15 0.77 -0.60
CA GLY A 67 18.50 -0.22 0.23
C GLY A 67 17.04 -0.40 -0.16
N TYR A 68 16.64 -1.63 -0.35
CA TYR A 68 15.28 -2.03 -0.71
C TYR A 68 14.95 -3.38 -0.07
N ILE A 69 13.70 -3.58 0.33
CA ILE A 69 13.25 -4.87 0.87
C ILE A 69 12.96 -5.81 -0.31
N ALA A 70 13.70 -6.91 -0.40
CA ALA A 70 13.39 -7.98 -1.34
C ALA A 70 12.02 -8.59 -1.03
N GLN A 71 11.33 -9.08 -2.06
CA GLN A 71 10.02 -9.73 -1.90
C GLN A 71 10.11 -11.06 -1.14
N GLU A 72 11.29 -11.68 -1.10
CA GLU A 72 11.53 -12.92 -0.38
C GLU A 72 11.96 -12.62 1.06
N ALA A 73 11.17 -13.13 2.00
CA ALA A 73 11.48 -13.01 3.42
C ALA A 73 12.69 -13.89 3.80
N PRO A 74 13.58 -13.43 4.70
CA PRO A 74 14.71 -14.23 5.16
C PRO A 74 14.21 -15.52 5.85
N SER A 75 14.94 -16.61 5.67
CA SER A 75 14.63 -17.93 6.24
C SER A 75 15.89 -18.64 6.68
N GLY A 76 15.76 -19.69 7.48
CA GLY A 76 16.87 -20.50 7.96
C GLY A 76 17.00 -20.52 9.46
N THR A 77 18.12 -21.05 9.92
CA THR A 77 18.42 -21.25 11.35
C THR A 77 19.01 -20.03 12.06
N ALA A 78 19.42 -18.99 11.28
CA ALA A 78 19.90 -17.73 11.83
C ALA A 78 18.82 -17.05 12.67
N THR A 79 19.24 -16.30 13.67
CA THR A 79 18.33 -15.53 14.52
C THR A 79 18.02 -14.15 13.90
N PRO A 80 16.92 -13.48 14.29
CA PRO A 80 16.67 -12.08 13.91
C PRO A 80 17.86 -11.17 14.19
N PHE A 81 18.50 -11.32 15.35
CA PHE A 81 19.64 -10.51 15.74
C PHE A 81 20.85 -10.71 14.83
N GLU A 82 21.23 -11.96 14.56
CA GLU A 82 22.32 -12.29 13.62
C GLU A 82 22.02 -11.77 12.21
N THR A 83 20.78 -11.93 11.74
CA THR A 83 20.36 -11.49 10.41
C THR A 83 20.46 -9.98 10.25
N VAL A 84 20.06 -9.22 11.28
CA VAL A 84 20.16 -7.76 11.26
C VAL A 84 21.63 -7.33 11.28
N LEU A 85 22.47 -7.93 12.12
CA LEU A 85 23.91 -7.61 12.17
C LEU A 85 24.62 -7.92 10.85
N ALA A 86 24.24 -8.99 10.15
CA ALA A 86 24.78 -9.36 8.84
C ALA A 86 24.39 -8.36 7.72
N GLY A 87 23.38 -7.52 7.96
CA GLY A 87 23.00 -6.45 7.04
C GLY A 87 24.08 -5.38 6.83
N ASP A 88 25.01 -5.23 7.77
CA ASP A 88 26.22 -4.40 7.64
C ASP A 88 27.38 -5.26 7.13
N VAL A 89 27.45 -5.40 5.80
CA VAL A 89 28.43 -6.24 5.10
C VAL A 89 29.87 -5.76 5.35
N GLU A 90 30.10 -4.44 5.40
CA GLU A 90 31.43 -3.87 5.67
C GLU A 90 31.90 -4.25 7.06
N ARG A 91 31.03 -4.07 8.06
CA ARG A 91 31.33 -4.46 9.44
C ARG A 91 31.64 -5.94 9.56
N ALA A 92 30.80 -6.80 8.96
CA ALA A 92 30.97 -8.24 9.02
C ALA A 92 32.34 -8.67 8.43
N ALA A 93 32.71 -8.16 7.27
CA ALA A 93 33.98 -8.45 6.61
C ALA A 93 35.16 -7.96 7.43
N LEU A 94 35.11 -6.73 7.97
CA LEU A 94 36.21 -6.19 8.80
C LEU A 94 36.37 -6.94 10.12
N MET A 95 35.28 -7.37 10.76
CA MET A 95 35.33 -8.18 11.97
C MET A 95 35.98 -9.57 11.71
N GLU A 96 35.55 -10.22 10.62
CA GLU A 96 36.14 -11.52 10.21
C GLU A 96 37.60 -11.39 9.86
N GLU A 97 38.00 -10.34 9.11
CA GLU A 97 39.41 -10.08 8.78
C GLU A 97 40.23 -9.82 10.05
N ALA A 98 39.71 -9.05 11.01
CA ALA A 98 40.38 -8.73 12.26
C ALA A 98 40.61 -9.97 13.15
N GLU A 99 39.67 -10.93 13.16
CA GLU A 99 39.82 -12.18 13.92
C GLU A 99 40.94 -13.08 13.37
N HIS A 100 41.23 -13.00 12.08
CA HIS A 100 42.21 -13.87 11.41
C HIS A 100 43.51 -13.14 11.04
N CYS A 101 43.61 -11.83 11.26
CA CYS A 101 44.76 -11.02 10.91
C CYS A 101 45.91 -11.23 11.90
N ALA A 102 47.07 -11.70 11.40
CA ALA A 102 48.29 -11.86 12.21
C ALA A 102 49.27 -10.67 12.09
N ASP A 103 49.03 -9.73 11.17
CA ASP A 103 49.85 -8.55 10.94
C ASP A 103 49.40 -7.42 11.89
N PRO A 104 50.28 -6.93 12.82
CA PRO A 104 49.91 -5.89 13.76
C PRO A 104 49.57 -4.54 13.12
N ASP A 105 50.23 -4.17 12.03
CA ASP A 105 49.99 -2.89 11.34
C ASP A 105 48.62 -2.95 10.65
N ARG A 106 48.34 -4.03 9.95
CA ARG A 106 47.02 -4.26 9.32
C ARG A 106 45.88 -4.36 10.35
N LEU A 107 46.11 -5.00 11.48
CA LEU A 107 45.16 -5.08 12.59
C LEU A 107 44.83 -3.70 13.15
N GLY A 108 45.84 -2.81 13.25
CA GLY A 108 45.62 -1.41 13.61
C GLY A 108 44.70 -0.67 12.66
N GLU A 109 44.94 -0.78 11.34
CA GLU A 109 44.07 -0.19 10.31
C GLU A 109 42.64 -0.71 10.39
N LEU A 110 42.45 -2.03 10.59
CA LEU A 110 41.13 -2.65 10.72
C LEU A 110 40.37 -2.10 11.93
N HIS A 111 41.05 -1.98 13.09
CA HIS A 111 40.41 -1.39 14.28
C HIS A 111 40.09 0.08 14.11
N GLU A 112 40.94 0.89 13.48
CA GLU A 112 40.61 2.28 13.15
C GLU A 112 39.40 2.35 12.25
N ARG A 113 39.29 1.49 11.24
CA ARG A 113 38.13 1.45 10.36
C ARG A 113 36.87 1.02 11.10
N LEU A 114 36.96 -0.02 11.96
CA LEU A 114 35.84 -0.47 12.80
C LEU A 114 35.34 0.62 13.76
N ILE A 115 36.25 1.43 14.31
CA ILE A 115 35.89 2.60 15.13
C ILE A 115 35.19 3.66 14.25
N ALA A 116 35.73 3.93 13.05
CA ALA A 116 35.19 4.94 12.15
C ALA A 116 33.76 4.65 11.66
N ILE A 117 33.41 3.37 11.50
CA ILE A 117 32.06 2.92 11.16
C ILE A 117 31.16 2.63 12.37
N ASP A 118 31.62 2.94 13.59
CA ASP A 118 30.91 2.69 14.85
C ASP A 118 30.49 1.21 15.05
N ALA A 119 31.35 0.29 14.61
CA ALA A 119 31.09 -1.16 14.58
C ALA A 119 30.77 -1.76 15.96
N TYR A 120 31.35 -1.19 17.03
CA TYR A 120 31.19 -1.72 18.40
C TYR A 120 29.84 -1.39 19.03
N THR A 121 29.13 -0.36 18.55
CA THR A 121 27.75 -0.03 19.00
C THR A 121 26.71 -0.76 18.17
N ALA A 122 27.08 -1.38 17.05
CA ALA A 122 26.19 -2.09 16.14
C ALA A 122 25.27 -3.10 16.83
N PRO A 123 25.72 -3.93 17.79
CA PRO A 123 24.83 -4.86 18.51
C PRO A 123 23.70 -4.15 19.26
N ALA A 124 24.00 -3.06 19.96
CA ALA A 124 23.00 -2.28 20.67
C ALA A 124 22.03 -1.56 19.72
N ARG A 125 22.52 -1.09 18.57
CA ARG A 125 21.72 -0.48 17.51
C ARG A 125 20.77 -1.51 16.88
N ALA A 126 21.25 -2.71 16.56
CA ALA A 126 20.46 -3.81 16.02
C ALA A 126 19.35 -4.23 16.99
N ALA A 127 19.68 -4.45 18.27
CA ALA A 127 18.72 -4.80 19.30
C ALA A 127 17.63 -3.72 19.46
N ARG A 128 18.00 -2.43 19.44
CA ARG A 128 17.06 -1.31 19.55
C ARG A 128 16.09 -1.26 18.37
N ILE A 129 16.55 -1.53 17.13
CA ILE A 129 15.69 -1.58 15.94
C ILE A 129 14.72 -2.76 16.06
N LEU A 130 15.21 -3.93 16.46
CA LEU A 130 14.37 -5.12 16.64
C LEU A 130 13.31 -4.91 17.72
N VAL A 131 13.67 -4.34 18.88
CA VAL A 131 12.70 -3.99 19.94
C VAL A 131 11.64 -3.03 19.41
N GLY A 132 12.04 -2.02 18.63
CA GLY A 132 11.11 -1.07 18.02
C GLY A 132 10.13 -1.71 17.05
N LEU A 133 10.53 -2.79 16.36
CA LEU A 133 9.68 -3.57 15.48
C LEU A 133 8.94 -4.73 16.18
N GLY A 134 9.00 -4.77 17.53
CA GLY A 134 8.21 -5.67 18.37
C GLY A 134 8.89 -6.97 18.77
N PHE A 135 10.20 -7.14 18.54
CA PHE A 135 10.96 -8.31 18.98
C PHE A 135 11.49 -8.09 20.40
N ASP A 136 10.98 -8.83 21.35
CA ASP A 136 11.58 -8.89 22.70
C ASP A 136 12.91 -9.65 22.69
N GLU A 137 13.61 -9.68 23.82
CA GLU A 137 14.94 -10.30 23.94
C GLU A 137 14.90 -11.80 23.64
N GLU A 138 13.85 -12.52 24.04
CA GLU A 138 13.68 -13.94 23.76
C GLU A 138 13.45 -14.18 22.25
N MET A 139 12.61 -13.34 21.64
CA MET A 139 12.35 -13.39 20.21
C MET A 139 13.59 -13.13 19.37
N GLN A 140 14.48 -12.23 19.77
CA GLN A 140 15.69 -11.93 19.03
C GLN A 140 16.66 -13.13 18.92
N GLY A 141 16.55 -14.09 19.85
CA GLY A 141 17.39 -15.31 19.90
C GLY A 141 16.78 -16.57 19.27
N ARG A 142 15.53 -16.53 18.78
CA ARG A 142 14.88 -17.69 18.17
C ARG A 142 15.22 -17.81 16.69
N PRO A 143 15.31 -19.03 16.10
CA PRO A 143 15.55 -19.22 14.69
C PRO A 143 14.47 -18.60 13.81
N LEU A 144 14.84 -18.02 12.66
CA LEU A 144 13.91 -17.42 11.71
C LEU A 144 12.81 -18.38 11.25
N ASP A 145 13.12 -19.67 11.10
CA ASP A 145 12.13 -20.66 10.64
C ASP A 145 10.97 -20.85 11.60
N SER A 146 11.10 -20.43 12.87
CA SER A 146 10.01 -20.46 13.85
C SER A 146 8.99 -19.32 13.67
N TYR A 147 9.28 -18.34 12.79
CA TYR A 147 8.45 -17.16 12.60
C TYR A 147 7.51 -17.27 11.39
N SER A 148 6.36 -16.61 11.48
CA SER A 148 5.48 -16.41 10.32
C SER A 148 6.10 -15.46 9.29
N GLY A 149 5.57 -15.47 8.06
CA GLY A 149 6.03 -14.60 6.97
C GLY A 149 6.08 -13.11 7.36
N GLY A 150 5.05 -12.62 8.05
CA GLY A 150 5.02 -11.22 8.51
C GLY A 150 6.13 -10.87 9.49
N TRP A 151 6.45 -11.76 10.42
CA TRP A 151 7.59 -11.57 11.33
C TRP A 151 8.94 -11.62 10.61
N LYS A 152 9.09 -12.53 9.64
CA LYS A 152 10.29 -12.58 8.78
C LYS A 152 10.48 -11.30 7.96
N MET A 153 9.38 -10.72 7.45
CA MET A 153 9.44 -9.42 6.75
C MET A 153 9.83 -8.27 7.69
N ARG A 154 9.42 -8.29 8.96
CA ARG A 154 9.90 -7.32 9.96
C ARG A 154 11.41 -7.43 10.20
N VAL A 155 11.98 -8.65 10.17
CA VAL A 155 13.44 -8.85 10.26
C VAL A 155 14.13 -8.29 9.03
N ALA A 156 13.58 -8.48 7.83
CA ALA A 156 14.12 -7.87 6.60
C ALA A 156 14.11 -6.34 6.68
N LEU A 157 13.01 -5.77 7.19
CA LEU A 157 12.92 -4.33 7.43
C LEU A 157 13.96 -3.87 8.46
N ALA A 158 14.13 -4.60 9.57
CA ALA A 158 15.14 -4.29 10.58
C ALA A 158 16.54 -4.29 9.99
N ALA A 159 16.91 -5.29 9.20
CA ALA A 159 18.22 -5.39 8.54
C ALA A 159 18.45 -4.23 7.55
N LEU A 160 17.41 -3.87 6.79
CA LEU A 160 17.45 -2.73 5.88
C LEU A 160 17.66 -1.40 6.62
N LEU A 161 16.90 -1.15 7.69
CA LEU A 161 17.05 0.06 8.50
C LEU A 161 18.40 0.13 9.21
N PHE A 162 18.92 -1.02 9.63
CA PHE A 162 20.23 -1.15 10.29
C PHE A 162 21.39 -0.83 9.36
N SER A 163 21.31 -1.21 8.07
CA SER A 163 22.37 -0.98 7.07
C SER A 163 22.53 0.50 6.65
N GLU A 164 21.58 1.37 7.01
CA GLU A 164 21.59 2.82 6.76
C GLU A 164 22.05 3.19 5.32
N PRO A 165 21.31 2.75 4.27
CA PRO A 165 21.67 3.07 2.90
C PRO A 165 21.55 4.58 2.58
N ASP A 166 22.28 5.02 1.55
CA ASP A 166 22.25 6.43 1.10
C ASP A 166 20.92 6.79 0.40
N LEU A 167 20.26 5.77 -0.19
CA LEU A 167 18.91 5.84 -0.73
C LEU A 167 18.10 4.67 -0.18
N LEU A 168 17.13 4.97 0.68
CA LEU A 168 16.21 4.00 1.27
C LEU A 168 14.91 3.96 0.47
N LEU A 169 14.57 2.79 -0.06
CA LEU A 169 13.33 2.56 -0.82
C LEU A 169 12.41 1.62 -0.03
N LEU A 170 11.23 2.10 0.33
CA LEU A 170 10.24 1.36 1.11
C LEU A 170 8.92 1.25 0.33
N ASP A 171 8.47 0.02 0.10
CA ASP A 171 7.17 -0.26 -0.52
C ASP A 171 6.23 -0.84 0.55
N GLU A 172 5.25 -0.04 0.99
CA GLU A 172 4.27 -0.35 2.03
C GLU A 172 4.91 -0.92 3.32
N PRO A 173 5.85 -0.17 3.98
CA PRO A 173 6.64 -0.71 5.09
C PRO A 173 5.85 -0.98 6.36
N SER A 174 4.66 -0.42 6.50
CA SER A 174 3.74 -0.63 7.63
C SER A 174 2.93 -1.93 7.51
N ASN A 175 2.90 -2.55 6.34
CA ASN A 175 2.26 -3.84 6.18
C ASN A 175 2.84 -4.84 7.17
N HIS A 176 2.00 -5.60 7.84
CA HIS A 176 2.36 -6.57 8.89
C HIS A 176 2.87 -5.96 10.20
N LEU A 177 2.92 -4.62 10.36
CA LEU A 177 3.23 -3.98 11.63
C LEU A 177 1.95 -3.79 12.46
N ASP A 178 2.08 -3.84 13.78
CA ASP A 178 1.04 -3.35 14.68
C ASP A 178 1.22 -1.86 14.93
N LEU A 179 0.25 -1.25 15.61
CA LEU A 179 0.24 0.19 15.85
C LEU A 179 1.52 0.68 16.53
N GLU A 180 2.04 -0.06 17.52
CA GLU A 180 3.23 0.34 18.28
C GLU A 180 4.47 0.33 17.38
N ALA A 181 4.66 -0.73 16.57
CA ALA A 181 5.76 -0.84 15.63
C ALA A 181 5.64 0.21 14.50
N THR A 182 4.43 0.51 14.03
CA THR A 182 4.18 1.58 13.05
C THR A 182 4.59 2.94 13.59
N LEU A 183 4.15 3.30 14.81
CA LEU A 183 4.53 4.56 15.46
C LEU A 183 6.04 4.67 15.70
N TRP A 184 6.68 3.56 16.07
CA TRP A 184 8.13 3.51 16.20
C TRP A 184 8.82 3.73 14.84
N LEU A 185 8.35 3.05 13.78
CA LEU A 185 8.88 3.21 12.43
C LEU A 185 8.75 4.65 11.93
N GLU A 186 7.59 5.29 12.13
CA GLU A 186 7.40 6.70 11.78
C GLU A 186 8.46 7.59 12.46
N ASN A 187 8.68 7.40 13.77
CA ASN A 187 9.67 8.18 14.52
C ASN A 187 11.10 7.91 14.04
N PHE A 188 11.42 6.67 13.69
CA PHE A 188 12.71 6.31 13.10
C PHE A 188 12.92 7.01 11.76
N LEU A 189 11.94 6.92 10.85
CA LEU A 189 12.01 7.51 9.51
C LEU A 189 12.06 9.05 9.54
N LYS A 190 11.42 9.71 10.53
CA LYS A 190 11.56 11.16 10.74
C LYS A 190 12.99 11.61 10.98
N SER A 191 13.78 10.78 11.66
CA SER A 191 15.18 11.07 11.98
C SER A 191 16.17 10.47 10.98
N TYR A 192 15.68 9.81 9.92
CA TYR A 192 16.55 9.16 8.95
C TYR A 192 17.45 10.17 8.23
N PRO A 193 18.80 9.99 8.26
CA PRO A 193 19.73 11.03 7.82
C PRO A 193 19.89 11.14 6.31
N SER A 194 19.52 10.09 5.56
CA SER A 194 19.75 10.00 4.12
C SER A 194 18.44 10.19 3.32
N MET A 195 18.54 10.11 1.99
CA MET A 195 17.37 10.21 1.12
C MET A 195 16.51 8.95 1.26
N MET A 196 15.19 9.13 1.25
CA MET A 196 14.28 8.00 1.13
C MET A 196 13.11 8.26 0.19
N VAL A 197 12.62 7.17 -0.41
CA VAL A 197 11.36 7.14 -1.15
C VAL A 197 10.47 6.07 -0.52
N VAL A 198 9.27 6.46 -0.10
CA VAL A 198 8.31 5.55 0.53
C VAL A 198 7.01 5.52 -0.26
N ILE A 199 6.55 4.31 -0.61
CA ILE A 199 5.17 4.09 -1.03
C ILE A 199 4.38 3.73 0.22
N SER A 200 3.30 4.45 0.46
CA SER A 200 2.32 4.09 1.50
C SER A 200 0.94 4.59 1.16
N HIS A 201 -0.07 3.89 1.67
CA HIS A 201 -1.46 4.30 1.65
C HIS A 201 -1.90 4.96 2.96
N GLU A 202 -1.03 5.02 3.96
CA GLU A 202 -1.29 5.62 5.27
C GLU A 202 -1.05 7.12 5.23
N ARG A 203 -2.13 7.90 5.44
CA ARG A 203 -2.06 9.38 5.44
C ARG A 203 -1.16 9.90 6.56
N ASP A 204 -1.23 9.28 7.73
CA ASP A 204 -0.46 9.72 8.91
C ASP A 204 1.04 9.55 8.67
N LEU A 205 1.48 8.41 8.13
CA LEU A 205 2.88 8.20 7.76
C LEU A 205 3.32 9.23 6.71
N LEU A 206 2.52 9.44 5.65
CA LEU A 206 2.84 10.42 4.61
C LEU A 206 2.83 11.88 5.11
N ASN A 207 1.99 12.23 6.08
CA ASN A 207 1.98 13.57 6.67
C ASN A 207 3.11 13.78 7.66
N ASN A 208 3.40 12.75 8.46
CA ASN A 208 4.34 12.85 9.57
C ASN A 208 5.80 12.70 9.15
N VAL A 209 6.08 11.96 8.09
CA VAL A 209 7.43 11.52 7.73
C VAL A 209 7.96 12.24 6.50
N VAL A 210 7.15 12.47 5.45
CA VAL A 210 7.67 12.96 4.16
C VAL A 210 7.68 14.48 4.03
N ASP A 211 8.65 14.99 3.28
CA ASP A 211 8.80 16.42 2.97
C ASP A 211 8.26 16.77 1.58
N ASN A 212 8.15 15.77 0.72
CA ASN A 212 7.70 15.92 -0.66
C ASN A 212 6.87 14.71 -1.08
N ILE A 213 5.90 14.95 -1.96
CA ILE A 213 5.09 13.90 -2.58
C ILE A 213 5.40 13.84 -4.07
N LEU A 214 5.87 12.69 -4.53
CA LEU A 214 5.99 12.37 -5.96
C LEU A 214 4.73 11.65 -6.41
N HIS A 215 3.88 12.36 -7.13
CA HIS A 215 2.61 11.81 -7.63
C HIS A 215 2.80 11.22 -9.03
N LEU A 216 2.48 9.95 -9.18
CA LEU A 216 2.51 9.21 -10.44
C LEU A 216 1.08 9.08 -10.99
N GLU A 217 0.80 9.76 -12.11
CA GLU A 217 -0.50 9.79 -12.76
C GLU A 217 -0.34 9.71 -14.28
N GLY A 218 -1.06 8.77 -14.93
CA GLY A 218 -0.99 8.59 -16.38
C GLY A 218 0.41 8.27 -16.92
N GLY A 219 1.25 7.62 -16.14
CA GLY A 219 2.64 7.29 -16.49
C GLY A 219 3.65 8.42 -16.26
N SER A 220 3.20 9.64 -15.97
CA SER A 220 4.07 10.78 -15.69
C SER A 220 4.12 11.14 -14.21
N THR A 221 5.18 11.84 -13.80
CA THR A 221 5.42 12.21 -12.42
C THR A 221 5.30 13.71 -12.20
N THR A 222 4.77 14.10 -11.04
CA THR A 222 4.75 15.51 -10.58
C THR A 222 5.18 15.54 -9.12
N LEU A 223 6.16 16.37 -8.80
CA LEU A 223 6.64 16.57 -7.44
C LEU A 223 5.87 17.72 -6.77
N TYR A 224 5.34 17.46 -5.57
CA TYR A 224 4.66 18.42 -4.71
C TYR A 224 5.44 18.58 -3.41
N SER A 225 5.52 19.80 -2.89
CA SER A 225 6.17 20.07 -1.61
C SER A 225 5.20 19.90 -0.44
N GLY A 226 5.67 19.28 0.64
CA GLY A 226 4.90 18.99 1.84
C GLY A 226 4.36 17.56 1.90
N GLY A 227 3.65 17.26 2.99
CA GLY A 227 2.99 15.97 3.22
C GLY A 227 1.71 15.78 2.40
N TYR A 228 0.99 14.70 2.69
CA TYR A 228 -0.19 14.27 1.94
C TYR A 228 -1.31 15.32 1.91
N ASP A 229 -1.62 15.96 3.03
CA ASP A 229 -2.68 16.98 3.09
C ASP A 229 -2.33 18.24 2.27
N SER A 230 -1.03 18.59 2.22
CA SER A 230 -0.54 19.68 1.37
C SER A 230 -0.68 19.33 -0.11
N PHE A 231 -0.35 18.07 -0.47
CA PHE A 231 -0.51 17.56 -1.81
C PHE A 231 -1.99 17.58 -2.25
N GLU A 232 -2.93 17.08 -1.43
CA GLU A 232 -4.37 17.10 -1.76
C GLU A 232 -4.86 18.52 -2.05
N ARG A 233 -4.49 19.49 -1.21
CA ARG A 233 -4.84 20.89 -1.40
C ARG A 233 -4.27 21.46 -2.70
N GLN A 234 -2.96 21.27 -2.95
CA GLN A 234 -2.31 21.74 -4.17
C GLN A 234 -2.90 21.08 -5.43
N ARG A 235 -3.21 19.78 -5.36
CA ARG A 235 -3.87 19.05 -6.46
C ARG A 235 -5.27 19.60 -6.73
N ALA A 236 -6.07 19.86 -5.69
CA ALA A 236 -7.41 20.42 -5.81
C ALA A 236 -7.38 21.84 -6.41
N GLU A 237 -6.47 22.69 -5.96
CA GLU A 237 -6.27 24.04 -6.50
C GLU A 237 -5.88 23.98 -7.98
N ARG A 238 -4.93 23.11 -8.35
CA ARG A 238 -4.51 22.93 -9.74
C ARG A 238 -5.64 22.41 -10.63
N ALA A 239 -6.44 21.46 -10.13
CA ALA A 239 -7.62 20.95 -10.83
C ALA A 239 -8.66 22.05 -11.07
N ALA A 240 -8.95 22.87 -10.05
CA ALA A 240 -9.85 24.01 -10.17
C ALA A 240 -9.36 25.05 -11.19
N GLN A 241 -8.06 25.38 -11.19
CA GLN A 241 -7.45 26.30 -12.16
C GLN A 241 -7.57 25.75 -13.59
N LEU A 242 -7.25 24.46 -13.79
CA LEU A 242 -7.38 23.81 -15.11
C LEU A 242 -8.83 23.76 -15.59
N ALA A 243 -9.78 23.48 -14.69
CA ALA A 243 -11.23 23.47 -15.01
C ALA A 243 -11.69 24.87 -15.42
N ALA A 244 -11.29 25.92 -14.69
CA ALA A 244 -11.61 27.30 -15.02
C ALA A 244 -10.99 27.75 -16.35
N ALA A 245 -9.71 27.40 -16.60
CA ALA A 245 -9.04 27.67 -17.86
C ALA A 245 -9.71 26.97 -19.03
N LYS A 246 -10.08 25.70 -18.87
CA LYS A 246 -10.85 24.94 -19.87
C LYS A 246 -12.20 25.57 -20.15
N ALA A 247 -12.99 25.91 -19.14
CA ALA A 247 -14.29 26.57 -19.31
C ALA A 247 -14.17 27.92 -20.06
N SER A 248 -13.13 28.72 -19.73
CA SER A 248 -12.85 29.97 -20.44
C SER A 248 -12.47 29.72 -21.90
N GLN A 249 -11.62 28.72 -22.18
CA GLN A 249 -11.24 28.34 -23.54
C GLN A 249 -12.45 27.85 -24.35
N ASP A 250 -13.28 26.99 -23.75
CA ASP A 250 -14.50 26.45 -24.41
C ASP A 250 -15.48 27.58 -24.74
N ALA A 251 -15.68 28.53 -23.83
CA ALA A 251 -16.51 29.71 -24.07
C ALA A 251 -15.93 30.58 -25.22
N GLN A 252 -14.62 30.77 -25.27
CA GLN A 252 -13.95 31.49 -26.36
C GLN A 252 -14.08 30.75 -27.69
N ARG A 253 -13.90 29.44 -27.68
CA ARG A 253 -14.12 28.59 -28.89
C ARG A 253 -15.54 28.67 -29.39
N ALA A 254 -16.53 28.57 -28.51
CA ALA A 254 -17.96 28.72 -28.87
C ALA A 254 -18.22 30.07 -29.52
N LYS A 255 -17.71 31.17 -28.96
CA LYS A 255 -17.86 32.52 -29.56
C LYS A 255 -17.24 32.62 -30.95
N LEU A 256 -16.06 32.05 -31.15
CA LEU A 256 -15.37 32.03 -32.44
C LEU A 256 -16.13 31.19 -33.47
N GLN A 257 -16.62 30.01 -33.06
CA GLN A 257 -17.45 29.12 -33.90
C GLN A 257 -18.73 29.82 -34.34
N ASP A 258 -19.46 30.43 -33.44
CA ASP A 258 -20.69 31.14 -33.70
C ASP A 258 -20.45 32.33 -34.68
N TYR A 259 -19.39 33.10 -34.44
CA TYR A 259 -19.02 34.19 -35.36
C TYR A 259 -18.71 33.67 -36.77
N VAL A 260 -17.91 32.60 -36.90
CA VAL A 260 -17.57 31.99 -38.18
C VAL A 260 -18.80 31.48 -38.88
N ALA A 261 -19.71 30.80 -38.19
CA ALA A 261 -20.95 30.27 -38.72
C ALA A 261 -21.85 31.37 -39.29
N ARG A 262 -22.00 32.50 -38.58
CA ARG A 262 -22.87 33.62 -39.01
C ARG A 262 -22.28 34.50 -40.10
N ASN A 263 -20.97 34.55 -40.25
CA ASN A 263 -20.28 35.54 -41.10
C ASN A 263 -19.49 34.95 -42.27
N SER A 264 -19.43 33.64 -42.39
CA SER A 264 -18.69 32.96 -43.48
C SER A 264 -19.28 33.19 -44.87
N ALA A 265 -20.60 33.36 -44.97
CA ALA A 265 -21.33 33.52 -46.23
C ALA A 265 -21.41 34.97 -46.73
N ARG A 266 -21.00 35.98 -45.93
CA ARG A 266 -21.11 37.41 -46.29
C ARG A 266 -19.81 37.92 -46.81
N ALA A 267 -19.78 38.49 -48.05
CA ALA A 267 -18.58 38.98 -48.68
C ALA A 267 -17.81 40.04 -47.89
N SER A 268 -18.53 40.95 -47.14
CA SER A 268 -17.95 42.00 -46.33
C SER A 268 -17.23 41.49 -45.06
N THR A 269 -17.63 40.33 -44.53
CA THR A 269 -17.07 39.73 -43.27
C THR A 269 -16.31 38.43 -43.50
N ALA A 270 -16.27 37.90 -44.71
CA ALA A 270 -15.65 36.62 -45.04
C ALA A 270 -14.15 36.56 -44.65
N LYS A 271 -13.39 37.64 -44.91
CA LYS A 271 -11.96 37.73 -44.57
C LYS A 271 -11.74 37.66 -43.03
N GLN A 272 -12.59 38.31 -42.24
CA GLN A 272 -12.53 38.26 -40.78
C GLN A 272 -12.98 36.88 -40.28
N ALA A 273 -14.01 36.29 -40.85
CA ALA A 273 -14.46 34.93 -40.52
C ALA A 273 -13.36 33.90 -40.78
N GLN A 274 -12.66 34.00 -41.93
CA GLN A 274 -11.51 33.14 -42.25
C GLN A 274 -10.34 33.29 -41.29
N SER A 275 -10.02 34.53 -40.85
CA SER A 275 -9.00 34.75 -39.84
C SER A 275 -9.33 34.12 -38.50
N ARG A 276 -10.60 34.24 -38.03
CA ARG A 276 -11.11 33.63 -36.81
C ARG A 276 -11.18 32.10 -36.91
N ALA A 277 -11.53 31.55 -38.06
CA ALA A 277 -11.47 30.10 -38.32
C ALA A 277 -10.04 29.54 -38.20
N LYS A 278 -9.03 30.31 -38.72
CA LYS A 278 -7.61 29.94 -38.55
C LYS A 278 -7.18 30.01 -37.08
N ALA A 279 -7.63 31.01 -36.32
CA ALA A 279 -7.37 31.12 -34.88
C ALA A 279 -7.99 29.93 -34.11
N LEU A 280 -9.23 29.55 -34.43
CA LEU A 280 -9.91 28.39 -33.87
C LEU A 280 -9.18 27.08 -34.16
N ALA A 281 -8.68 26.88 -35.38
CA ALA A 281 -7.92 25.69 -35.76
C ALA A 281 -6.56 25.56 -35.05
N ARG A 282 -5.99 26.70 -34.60
CA ARG A 282 -4.71 26.72 -33.85
C ARG A 282 -4.89 26.54 -32.33
N MET A 283 -6.13 26.67 -31.83
CA MET A 283 -6.39 26.47 -30.39
C MET A 283 -6.33 24.98 -30.03
N GLN A 284 -5.29 24.61 -29.29
CA GLN A 284 -5.17 23.25 -28.73
C GLN A 284 -6.14 23.13 -27.55
N PRO A 285 -7.00 22.08 -27.52
CA PRO A 285 -7.90 21.85 -26.39
C PRO A 285 -7.12 21.57 -25.13
N ILE A 286 -7.51 22.21 -24.02
CA ILE A 286 -6.98 21.87 -22.69
C ILE A 286 -7.61 20.52 -22.31
N ALA A 287 -6.75 19.50 -22.08
CA ALA A 287 -7.21 18.21 -21.58
C ALA A 287 -7.77 18.38 -20.17
N ALA A 288 -8.93 17.78 -19.89
CA ALA A 288 -9.42 17.71 -18.53
C ALA A 288 -8.52 16.75 -17.73
N MET A 289 -8.27 17.07 -16.47
CA MET A 289 -7.73 16.04 -15.55
C MET A 289 -8.76 14.90 -15.49
N ALA A 290 -8.30 13.68 -15.60
CA ALA A 290 -9.17 12.53 -15.41
C ALA A 290 -9.68 12.54 -13.97
N GLU A 291 -11.00 12.63 -13.80
CA GLU A 291 -11.60 12.43 -12.49
C GLU A 291 -11.31 10.99 -12.04
N ASP A 292 -10.82 10.83 -10.82
CA ASP A 292 -10.70 9.51 -10.22
C ASP A 292 -12.12 8.93 -10.08
N PRO A 293 -12.45 7.82 -10.74
CA PRO A 293 -13.75 7.19 -10.53
C PRO A 293 -13.81 6.74 -9.07
N THR A 294 -14.56 7.46 -8.27
CA THR A 294 -14.87 7.04 -6.90
C THR A 294 -15.76 5.80 -6.99
N LEU A 295 -15.25 4.66 -6.55
CA LEU A 295 -16.06 3.47 -6.38
C LEU A 295 -16.84 3.62 -5.06
N SER A 296 -18.14 3.87 -5.17
CA SER A 296 -19.02 3.75 -4.02
C SER A 296 -19.40 2.27 -3.86
N PHE A 297 -19.17 1.73 -2.66
CA PHE A 297 -19.69 0.42 -2.29
C PHE A 297 -21.11 0.59 -1.76
N ASP A 298 -22.02 -0.26 -2.25
CA ASP A 298 -23.38 -0.34 -1.74
C ASP A 298 -23.57 -1.71 -1.07
N PHE A 299 -23.50 -1.71 0.26
CA PHE A 299 -23.73 -2.92 1.04
C PHE A 299 -25.24 -3.18 1.18
N PRO A 300 -25.70 -4.42 0.96
CA PRO A 300 -27.10 -4.76 1.18
C PRO A 300 -27.44 -4.62 2.67
N SER A 301 -28.57 -3.99 2.97
CA SER A 301 -29.03 -3.81 4.36
C SER A 301 -29.68 -5.11 4.85
N PRO A 302 -29.30 -5.61 6.04
CA PRO A 302 -29.94 -6.77 6.66
C PRO A 302 -31.32 -6.40 7.25
N ASP A 303 -32.09 -7.42 7.58
CA ASP A 303 -33.31 -7.27 8.39
C ASP A 303 -32.94 -6.80 9.79
N GLU A 304 -33.77 -5.98 10.41
CA GLU A 304 -33.56 -5.52 11.78
C GLU A 304 -33.61 -6.67 12.79
N LEU A 305 -32.59 -6.77 13.63
CA LEU A 305 -32.56 -7.69 14.78
C LEU A 305 -32.62 -6.89 16.08
N LYS A 306 -33.24 -7.52 17.09
CA LYS A 306 -33.29 -6.94 18.44
C LYS A 306 -31.92 -7.07 19.11
N PRO A 307 -31.44 -6.01 19.81
CA PRO A 307 -30.23 -6.08 20.62
C PRO A 307 -30.39 -7.04 21.80
N PRO A 308 -29.32 -7.68 22.29
CA PRO A 308 -27.97 -7.67 21.71
C PRO A 308 -27.83 -8.61 20.51
N LEU A 309 -26.89 -8.31 19.59
CA LEU A 309 -26.52 -9.25 18.52
C LEU A 309 -25.66 -10.39 19.07
N VAL A 310 -24.66 -10.07 19.90
CA VAL A 310 -23.76 -11.01 20.54
C VAL A 310 -23.50 -10.60 21.99
N THR A 311 -23.44 -11.59 22.87
CA THR A 311 -22.98 -11.40 24.25
C THR A 311 -21.96 -12.48 24.58
N LEU A 312 -20.83 -12.09 25.13
CA LEU A 312 -19.84 -12.96 25.75
C LEU A 312 -19.93 -12.79 27.27
N ASP A 313 -20.02 -13.90 27.99
CA ASP A 313 -20.03 -13.93 29.46
C ASP A 313 -18.91 -14.83 29.95
N LEU A 314 -17.88 -14.25 30.53
CA LEU A 314 -16.66 -14.91 31.03
C LEU A 314 -16.05 -15.87 30.00
N ALA A 315 -16.25 -15.61 28.71
CA ALA A 315 -15.85 -16.51 27.65
C ALA A 315 -14.32 -16.58 27.53
N SER A 316 -13.80 -17.81 27.45
CA SER A 316 -12.40 -18.08 27.19
C SER A 316 -12.28 -18.84 25.86
N VAL A 317 -11.29 -18.52 25.02
CA VAL A 317 -11.15 -19.12 23.69
C VAL A 317 -9.67 -19.30 23.31
N GLY A 318 -9.40 -20.36 22.59
CA GLY A 318 -8.08 -20.74 22.08
C GLY A 318 -8.19 -21.84 21.03
N TYR A 319 -7.06 -22.35 20.59
CA TYR A 319 -6.98 -23.40 19.57
C TYR A 319 -6.67 -24.80 20.18
N THR A 320 -6.14 -24.82 21.39
CA THR A 320 -5.75 -26.05 22.10
C THR A 320 -6.47 -26.10 23.44
N ALA A 321 -7.02 -27.22 23.82
CA ALA A 321 -7.91 -27.40 24.96
C ALA A 321 -7.39 -26.81 26.29
N ASP A 322 -6.08 -26.83 26.53
CA ASP A 322 -5.48 -26.39 27.81
C ASP A 322 -4.79 -25.02 27.73
N LYS A 323 -4.87 -24.33 26.58
CA LYS A 323 -4.18 -23.03 26.38
C LYS A 323 -5.13 -21.99 25.79
N PRO A 324 -5.98 -21.35 26.58
CA PRO A 324 -6.78 -20.24 26.10
C PRO A 324 -5.89 -19.05 25.76
N ILE A 325 -6.11 -18.46 24.58
CA ILE A 325 -5.43 -17.23 24.11
C ILE A 325 -6.10 -16.01 24.75
N LEU A 326 -7.43 -16.02 24.78
CA LEU A 326 -8.22 -14.98 25.43
C LEU A 326 -9.03 -15.61 26.57
N GLN A 327 -9.10 -14.92 27.70
CA GLN A 327 -9.71 -15.44 28.90
C GLN A 327 -10.70 -14.44 29.48
N ARG A 328 -11.80 -14.98 30.03
CA ARG A 328 -12.81 -14.23 30.81
C ARG A 328 -13.32 -12.99 30.08
N LEU A 329 -13.58 -13.13 28.78
CA LEU A 329 -14.12 -12.06 27.95
C LEU A 329 -15.55 -11.74 28.38
N ASN A 330 -15.82 -10.47 28.64
CA ASN A 330 -17.16 -9.93 28.81
C ASN A 330 -17.35 -8.86 27.72
N LEU A 331 -18.25 -9.11 26.78
CA LEU A 331 -18.51 -8.22 25.65
C LEU A 331 -19.97 -8.29 25.28
N ARG A 332 -20.54 -7.13 24.96
CA ARG A 332 -21.86 -7.02 24.36
C ARG A 332 -21.73 -6.22 23.07
N ILE A 333 -22.34 -6.71 22.00
CA ILE A 333 -22.36 -6.07 20.69
C ILE A 333 -23.82 -5.87 20.29
N ASP A 334 -24.18 -4.65 19.97
CA ASP A 334 -25.50 -4.23 19.50
C ASP A 334 -25.50 -3.93 18.00
N PRO A 335 -26.67 -3.83 17.29
CA PRO A 335 -26.73 -3.71 15.84
C PRO A 335 -25.99 -2.51 15.22
N ASP A 336 -25.91 -1.39 15.96
CA ASP A 336 -25.33 -0.14 15.45
C ASP A 336 -23.87 0.06 15.85
N ASP A 337 -23.26 -0.92 16.54
CA ASP A 337 -21.89 -0.79 17.03
C ASP A 337 -20.87 -0.82 15.89
N ARG A 338 -19.87 0.06 16.00
CA ARG A 338 -18.69 0.10 15.16
C ARG A 338 -17.45 -0.02 16.03
N ILE A 339 -16.86 -1.21 16.05
CA ILE A 339 -15.81 -1.60 16.98
C ILE A 339 -14.49 -1.75 16.22
N ALA A 340 -13.43 -1.04 16.66
CA ALA A 340 -12.06 -1.26 16.23
C ALA A 340 -11.33 -2.14 17.24
N LEU A 341 -10.73 -3.25 16.78
CA LEU A 341 -9.90 -4.13 17.60
C LEU A 341 -8.44 -3.67 17.50
N LEU A 342 -7.92 -3.13 18.60
CA LEU A 342 -6.54 -2.67 18.70
C LEU A 342 -5.71 -3.60 19.60
N GLY A 343 -4.45 -3.78 19.28
CA GLY A 343 -3.52 -4.57 20.07
C GLY A 343 -2.34 -5.07 19.26
N ARG A 344 -1.30 -5.52 19.96
CA ARG A 344 -0.11 -6.11 19.35
C ARG A 344 -0.44 -7.36 18.52
N ASN A 345 0.41 -7.67 17.56
CA ASN A 345 0.30 -8.93 16.83
C ASN A 345 0.54 -10.11 17.78
N GLY A 346 -0.28 -11.15 17.65
CA GLY A 346 -0.28 -12.29 18.56
C GLY A 346 -1.19 -12.15 19.79
N ASN A 347 -1.76 -10.98 20.07
CA ASN A 347 -2.65 -10.77 21.23
C ASN A 347 -4.08 -11.31 21.07
N GLY A 348 -4.33 -12.12 20.03
CA GLY A 348 -5.61 -12.81 19.87
C GLY A 348 -6.70 -12.01 19.14
N LYS A 349 -6.38 -10.93 18.39
CA LYS A 349 -7.37 -10.18 17.58
C LYS A 349 -8.13 -11.10 16.63
N THR A 350 -7.43 -11.85 15.80
CA THR A 350 -8.01 -12.85 14.88
C THR A 350 -8.74 -13.98 15.64
N THR A 351 -8.29 -14.35 16.84
CA THR A 351 -8.98 -15.34 17.68
C THR A 351 -10.35 -14.85 18.12
N LEU A 352 -10.44 -13.57 18.55
CA LEU A 352 -11.71 -12.94 18.87
C LEU A 352 -12.61 -12.82 17.63
N ALA A 353 -12.06 -12.40 16.50
CA ALA A 353 -12.79 -12.30 15.24
C ALA A 353 -13.39 -13.65 14.83
N ARG A 354 -12.64 -14.75 14.94
CA ARG A 354 -13.10 -16.11 14.66
C ARG A 354 -14.16 -16.60 15.65
N LEU A 355 -14.04 -16.23 16.94
CA LEU A 355 -15.06 -16.52 17.93
C LEU A 355 -16.39 -15.84 17.56
N LEU A 356 -16.34 -14.53 17.26
CA LEU A 356 -17.51 -13.74 16.85
C LEU A 356 -18.11 -14.24 15.53
N ALA A 357 -17.29 -14.76 14.63
CA ALA A 357 -17.71 -15.41 13.37
C ALA A 357 -18.25 -16.83 13.56
N ALA A 358 -18.36 -17.33 14.80
CA ALA A 358 -18.75 -18.70 15.13
C ALA A 358 -17.87 -19.80 14.48
N GLN A 359 -16.61 -19.46 14.13
CA GLN A 359 -15.62 -20.43 13.67
C GLN A 359 -14.88 -21.12 14.82
N LEU A 360 -14.93 -20.52 16.01
CA LEU A 360 -14.45 -21.10 17.26
C LEU A 360 -15.58 -21.11 18.28
N THR A 361 -15.55 -22.11 19.17
CA THR A 361 -16.46 -22.19 20.31
C THR A 361 -15.74 -21.77 21.58
N PRO A 362 -16.43 -21.14 22.56
CA PRO A 362 -15.84 -20.89 23.87
C PRO A 362 -15.36 -22.20 24.50
N MET A 363 -14.18 -22.17 25.11
CA MET A 363 -13.63 -23.28 25.93
C MET A 363 -14.21 -23.24 27.35
N ASP A 364 -14.51 -22.04 27.82
CA ASP A 364 -15.14 -21.77 29.13
C ASP A 364 -16.00 -20.51 29.00
N GLY A 365 -16.97 -20.35 29.89
CA GLY A 365 -17.96 -19.29 29.82
C GLY A 365 -19.00 -19.51 28.73
N ALA A 366 -19.65 -18.46 28.27
CA ALA A 366 -20.72 -18.55 27.29
C ALA A 366 -20.63 -17.48 26.19
N MET A 367 -21.04 -17.87 24.97
CA MET A 367 -21.36 -16.96 23.89
C MET A 367 -22.82 -17.12 23.51
N SER A 368 -23.57 -16.04 23.54
CA SER A 368 -24.95 -15.99 23.07
C SER A 368 -25.03 -15.07 21.86
N ALA A 369 -25.64 -15.52 20.80
CA ALA A 369 -25.86 -14.74 19.58
C ALA A 369 -27.32 -14.88 19.14
N SER A 370 -27.84 -13.85 18.47
CA SER A 370 -29.17 -13.92 17.86
C SER A 370 -29.22 -15.06 16.82
N GLY A 371 -30.16 -15.99 16.96
CA GLY A 371 -30.25 -17.19 16.09
C GLY A 371 -30.50 -16.90 14.61
N LYS A 372 -30.87 -15.67 14.25
CA LYS A 372 -31.05 -15.21 12.87
C LYS A 372 -29.87 -14.34 12.38
N MET A 373 -28.85 -14.16 13.20
CA MET A 373 -27.69 -13.35 12.85
C MET A 373 -26.88 -14.00 11.74
N ARG A 374 -26.57 -13.24 10.72
CA ARG A 374 -25.63 -13.58 9.65
C ARG A 374 -24.36 -12.80 9.83
N VAL A 375 -23.22 -13.46 9.74
CA VAL A 375 -21.89 -12.83 9.88
C VAL A 375 -21.18 -12.91 8.53
N GLY A 376 -20.68 -11.78 8.06
CA GLY A 376 -19.72 -11.69 6.98
C GLY A 376 -18.32 -11.56 7.58
N TYR A 377 -17.42 -12.47 7.27
CA TYR A 377 -16.06 -12.46 7.77
C TYR A 377 -15.09 -12.34 6.62
N PHE A 378 -14.37 -11.24 6.55
CA PHE A 378 -13.34 -10.96 5.55
C PHE A 378 -11.97 -11.24 6.15
N THR A 379 -11.16 -12.01 5.42
CA THR A 379 -9.77 -12.29 5.74
C THR A 379 -8.93 -12.24 4.46
N GLN A 380 -7.64 -12.00 4.60
CA GLN A 380 -6.71 -12.04 3.47
C GLN A 380 -6.74 -13.39 2.74
N TYR A 381 -6.88 -14.50 3.47
CA TYR A 381 -6.97 -15.85 2.89
C TYR A 381 -8.14 -16.01 1.91
N GLN A 382 -9.25 -15.36 2.14
CA GLN A 382 -10.40 -15.44 1.22
C GLN A 382 -10.12 -14.82 -0.16
N VAL A 383 -9.19 -13.88 -0.22
CA VAL A 383 -8.74 -13.29 -1.50
C VAL A 383 -7.82 -14.27 -2.24
N GLU A 384 -7.03 -15.04 -1.51
CA GLU A 384 -6.09 -16.04 -2.04
C GLU A 384 -6.80 -17.34 -2.46
N GLU A 385 -7.89 -17.71 -1.78
CA GLU A 385 -8.71 -18.88 -2.08
C GLU A 385 -9.62 -18.73 -3.31
N LEU A 386 -9.71 -17.53 -3.89
CA LEU A 386 -10.48 -17.35 -5.12
C LEU A 386 -9.85 -18.12 -6.28
N ASP A 387 -10.63 -18.99 -6.92
CA ASP A 387 -10.16 -19.71 -8.10
C ASP A 387 -9.84 -18.74 -9.23
N GLY A 388 -8.57 -18.74 -9.65
CA GLY A 388 -8.07 -17.84 -10.68
C GLY A 388 -8.65 -18.12 -12.07
N ASP A 389 -9.12 -19.32 -12.31
CA ASP A 389 -9.70 -19.74 -13.59
C ASP A 389 -11.17 -19.38 -13.74
N ASP A 390 -11.88 -19.26 -12.62
CA ASP A 390 -13.27 -18.81 -12.59
C ASP A 390 -13.39 -17.29 -12.82
N THR A 391 -14.59 -16.88 -13.20
CA THR A 391 -14.96 -15.46 -13.33
C THR A 391 -15.72 -14.97 -12.07
N PRO A 392 -15.77 -13.67 -11.79
CA PRO A 392 -16.61 -13.11 -10.73
C PRO A 392 -18.08 -13.57 -10.82
N LEU A 393 -18.58 -13.72 -12.05
CA LEU A 393 -19.95 -14.18 -12.28
C LEU A 393 -20.14 -15.65 -11.86
N GLU A 394 -19.20 -16.51 -12.16
CA GLU A 394 -19.22 -17.92 -11.76
C GLU A 394 -19.12 -18.07 -10.25
N HIS A 395 -18.16 -17.41 -9.60
CA HIS A 395 -18.04 -17.40 -8.13
C HIS A 395 -19.33 -16.94 -7.44
N MET A 396 -19.92 -15.84 -7.90
CA MET A 396 -21.15 -15.33 -7.30
C MET A 396 -22.33 -16.27 -7.55
N THR A 397 -22.42 -16.88 -8.74
CA THR A 397 -23.49 -17.83 -9.08
C THR A 397 -23.39 -19.09 -8.23
N GLN A 398 -22.19 -19.61 -8.01
CA GLN A 398 -21.96 -20.78 -7.14
C GLN A 398 -22.39 -20.52 -5.69
N GLN A 399 -22.18 -19.28 -5.22
CA GLN A 399 -22.52 -18.87 -3.85
C GLN A 399 -24.01 -18.49 -3.68
N MET A 400 -24.64 -17.92 -4.70
CA MET A 400 -26.04 -17.49 -4.68
C MET A 400 -26.96 -18.55 -5.34
N LYS A 401 -26.91 -19.79 -4.82
CA LYS A 401 -27.72 -20.89 -5.36
C LYS A 401 -29.20 -20.56 -5.37
N GLY A 402 -29.85 -20.63 -6.53
CA GLY A 402 -31.27 -20.35 -6.69
C GLY A 402 -31.63 -18.87 -6.92
N ALA A 403 -30.67 -17.96 -6.89
CA ALA A 403 -30.89 -16.57 -7.24
C ALA A 403 -31.05 -16.40 -8.77
N THR A 404 -31.81 -15.38 -9.16
CA THR A 404 -31.95 -15.03 -10.58
C THR A 404 -30.63 -14.46 -11.14
N PRO A 405 -30.31 -14.66 -12.42
CA PRO A 405 -29.11 -14.08 -13.04
C PRO A 405 -29.03 -12.55 -12.88
N GLY A 406 -30.19 -11.88 -12.80
CA GLY A 406 -30.28 -10.43 -12.53
C GLY A 406 -29.80 -10.07 -11.11
N ALA A 407 -30.20 -10.83 -10.10
CA ALA A 407 -29.78 -10.61 -8.71
C ALA A 407 -28.27 -10.82 -8.53
N VAL A 408 -27.70 -11.87 -9.15
CA VAL A 408 -26.27 -12.15 -9.16
C VAL A 408 -25.49 -10.97 -9.77
N ARG A 409 -25.92 -10.46 -10.93
CA ARG A 409 -25.29 -9.31 -11.59
C ARG A 409 -25.48 -8.01 -10.81
N ALA A 410 -26.61 -7.81 -10.15
CA ALA A 410 -26.87 -6.65 -9.31
C ALA A 410 -25.91 -6.61 -8.12
N GLN A 411 -25.71 -7.75 -7.44
CA GLN A 411 -24.75 -7.85 -6.33
C GLN A 411 -23.32 -7.54 -6.80
N LEU A 412 -22.88 -8.12 -7.90
CA LEU A 412 -21.58 -7.81 -8.50
C LEU A 412 -21.44 -6.34 -8.90
N GLY A 413 -22.52 -5.75 -9.45
CA GLY A 413 -22.54 -4.35 -9.86
C GLY A 413 -22.31 -3.37 -8.73
N ARG A 414 -22.80 -3.67 -7.50
CA ARG A 414 -22.56 -2.88 -6.28
C ARG A 414 -21.08 -2.72 -5.94
N PHE A 415 -20.26 -3.66 -6.38
CA PHE A 415 -18.81 -3.68 -6.15
C PHE A 415 -17.98 -3.35 -7.41
N GLY A 416 -18.63 -2.81 -8.46
CA GLY A 416 -17.99 -2.37 -9.69
C GLY A 416 -17.64 -3.48 -10.68
N PHE A 417 -18.24 -4.68 -10.53
CA PHE A 417 -18.13 -5.79 -11.50
C PHE A 417 -19.30 -5.79 -12.46
N SER A 418 -19.23 -4.94 -13.48
CA SER A 418 -20.25 -4.85 -14.54
C SER A 418 -19.64 -5.12 -15.92
N GLY A 419 -20.48 -5.50 -16.89
CA GLY A 419 -20.06 -5.75 -18.28
C GLY A 419 -18.93 -6.79 -18.37
N ALA A 420 -17.86 -6.44 -19.07
CA ALA A 420 -16.71 -7.32 -19.31
C ALA A 420 -15.97 -7.71 -18.01
N LYS A 421 -15.98 -6.86 -16.98
CA LYS A 421 -15.31 -7.17 -15.70
C LYS A 421 -15.94 -8.34 -14.97
N ALA A 422 -17.24 -8.55 -15.09
CA ALA A 422 -17.93 -9.69 -14.47
C ALA A 422 -17.53 -11.05 -15.09
N THR A 423 -17.03 -11.04 -16.32
CA THR A 423 -16.65 -12.23 -17.09
C THR A 423 -15.13 -12.34 -17.32
N THR A 424 -14.33 -11.48 -16.71
CA THR A 424 -12.88 -11.57 -16.73
C THR A 424 -12.42 -12.59 -15.70
N LYS A 425 -11.49 -13.51 -16.05
CA LYS A 425 -10.94 -14.49 -15.10
C LYS A 425 -10.33 -13.80 -13.88
N VAL A 426 -10.57 -14.34 -12.70
CA VAL A 426 -10.08 -13.80 -11.42
C VAL A 426 -8.55 -13.70 -11.39
N GLY A 427 -7.83 -14.64 -12.01
CA GLY A 427 -6.38 -14.60 -12.15
C GLY A 427 -5.83 -13.36 -12.89
N LYS A 428 -6.67 -12.69 -13.72
CA LYS A 428 -6.32 -11.44 -14.43
C LYS A 428 -6.72 -10.17 -13.69
N LEU A 429 -7.44 -10.30 -12.57
CA LEU A 429 -7.83 -9.18 -11.73
C LEU A 429 -6.65 -8.69 -10.88
N SER A 430 -6.60 -7.39 -10.63
CA SER A 430 -5.66 -6.83 -9.65
C SER A 430 -5.99 -7.29 -8.23
N GLY A 431 -5.02 -7.19 -7.29
CA GLY A 431 -5.24 -7.53 -5.88
C GLY A 431 -6.44 -6.80 -5.27
N GLY A 432 -6.57 -5.50 -5.51
CA GLY A 432 -7.72 -4.71 -5.05
C GLY A 432 -9.06 -5.11 -5.72
N GLU A 433 -9.03 -5.60 -6.97
CA GLU A 433 -10.25 -6.15 -7.59
C GLU A 433 -10.63 -7.49 -6.97
N ARG A 434 -9.66 -8.36 -6.66
CA ARG A 434 -9.93 -9.61 -5.94
C ARG A 434 -10.47 -9.36 -4.53
N ALA A 435 -9.90 -8.42 -3.78
CA ALA A 435 -10.42 -8.02 -2.47
C ALA A 435 -11.87 -7.52 -2.55
N ARG A 436 -12.20 -6.70 -3.56
CA ARG A 436 -13.60 -6.26 -3.82
C ARG A 436 -14.53 -7.42 -4.15
N LEU A 437 -14.05 -8.40 -4.92
CA LEU A 437 -14.83 -9.61 -5.22
C LEU A 437 -15.10 -10.40 -3.94
N ALA A 438 -14.10 -10.61 -3.10
CA ALA A 438 -14.26 -11.27 -1.80
C ALA A 438 -15.30 -10.52 -0.93
N LEU A 439 -15.22 -9.17 -0.85
CA LEU A 439 -16.23 -8.36 -0.16
C LEU A 439 -17.64 -8.55 -0.76
N ALA A 440 -17.77 -8.58 -2.09
CA ALA A 440 -19.06 -8.83 -2.74
C ALA A 440 -19.63 -10.19 -2.37
N LEU A 441 -18.79 -11.23 -2.28
CA LEU A 441 -19.17 -12.59 -1.93
C LEU A 441 -19.62 -12.70 -0.47
N ILE A 442 -18.88 -12.13 0.49
CA ILE A 442 -19.23 -12.23 1.91
C ILE A 442 -20.44 -11.39 2.30
N THR A 443 -20.74 -10.32 1.54
CA THR A 443 -21.85 -9.43 1.84
C THR A 443 -23.14 -9.77 1.07
N ARG A 444 -23.13 -10.80 0.21
CA ARG A 444 -24.27 -11.19 -0.64
C ARG A 444 -25.57 -11.45 0.12
N ASP A 445 -25.45 -12.00 1.32
CA ASP A 445 -26.59 -12.41 2.17
C ASP A 445 -26.99 -11.30 3.16
N ALA A 446 -26.55 -10.05 2.96
CA ALA A 446 -26.78 -8.94 3.86
C ALA A 446 -26.47 -9.28 5.33
N PRO A 447 -25.19 -9.41 5.71
CA PRO A 447 -24.80 -9.78 7.06
C PRO A 447 -25.18 -8.70 8.07
N HIS A 448 -25.61 -9.11 9.28
CA HIS A 448 -25.90 -8.21 10.40
C HIS A 448 -24.62 -7.75 11.09
N MET A 449 -23.57 -8.56 11.03
CA MET A 449 -22.23 -8.22 11.52
C MET A 449 -21.23 -8.45 10.39
N LEU A 450 -20.41 -7.44 10.11
CA LEU A 450 -19.28 -7.55 9.20
C LEU A 450 -17.98 -7.46 10.00
N ILE A 451 -17.18 -8.50 9.93
CA ILE A 451 -15.85 -8.57 10.57
C ILE A 451 -14.81 -8.43 9.47
N LEU A 452 -13.90 -7.47 9.63
CA LEU A 452 -12.80 -7.21 8.72
C LEU A 452 -11.48 -7.48 9.46
N ASP A 453 -10.74 -8.50 9.02
CA ASP A 453 -9.48 -8.95 9.64
C ASP A 453 -8.37 -8.84 8.58
N GLU A 454 -7.61 -7.73 8.63
CA GLU A 454 -6.51 -7.29 7.73
C GLU A 454 -6.84 -7.13 6.24
#